data_deb1de6ce65d1791b1ce16a06c5c1ae7
#
_entry.id   deb1de6ce65d1791b1ce16a06c5c1ae7
#
_cell.length_a   1.000
_cell.length_b   1.000
_cell.length_c   1.000
_cell.angle_alpha   90.00
_cell.angle_beta   90.00
_cell.angle_gamma   90.00
#
_symmetry.space_group_name_H-M   'P 1'
#
loop_
_entity.id
_entity.type
_entity.pdbx_description
1 polymer ?
#
loop_
_entity_poly.entity_id
_entity_poly.type
_entity_poly.pdbx_seq_one_letter_code
_entity_poly.pdbx_strand_id
1 'polypeptide(L)'
;ANGTNYTLLKSVQLENATLHIKKGEYISADSLKVHYTDMTEFQSGAENYLLPIAITSIEGSGASISENSKIYLTFSSIYKVNTVTMGASKSMNLEYENGGFTNLTERLELENMLTADWAADDDINISLEMDPSLIGAYNAVNGTNYVLMPNTAFEHSTVTIKKGARTPQEKVALTFSDAMAAVNLGENYILPIVISEVNGVGAGIGKTTTAYLVFRTVEKLSLSVENVPV
;
A
#
# COMPACT_ATOMS: atom_id res chain seq x y z
N ALA A 1 -20.52 25.06 -14.27
CA ALA A 1 -19.54 24.27 -13.50
C ALA A 1 -19.69 22.83 -13.95
N ASN A 2 -18.59 22.20 -14.35
CA ASN A 2 -18.52 20.83 -14.90
C ASN A 2 -18.43 19.74 -13.82
N GLY A 3 -18.74 20.06 -12.55
CA GLY A 3 -18.80 19.09 -11.45
C GLY A 3 -17.44 18.53 -11.00
N THR A 4 -16.33 19.05 -11.55
CA THR A 4 -14.98 18.62 -11.17
C THR A 4 -14.47 19.46 -9.99
N ASN A 5 -14.00 18.83 -8.95
CA ASN A 5 -13.33 19.50 -7.83
C ASN A 5 -11.86 19.72 -8.19
N TYR A 6 -11.43 20.97 -8.21
CA TYR A 6 -10.05 21.34 -8.47
C TYR A 6 -9.38 21.88 -7.21
N THR A 7 -8.13 21.49 -7.00
CA THR A 7 -7.25 22.09 -5.99
C THR A 7 -6.42 23.18 -6.66
N LEU A 8 -6.34 24.36 -6.03
CA LEU A 8 -5.50 25.45 -6.53
C LEU A 8 -4.02 25.05 -6.44
N LEU A 9 -3.33 25.12 -7.58
CA LEU A 9 -1.88 24.91 -7.62
C LEU A 9 -1.17 26.15 -7.10
N LYS A 10 -0.41 26.02 -6.01
CA LYS A 10 0.20 27.13 -5.27
C LYS A 10 1.71 27.26 -5.50
N SER A 11 2.39 26.14 -5.68
CA SER A 11 3.86 26.06 -5.79
C SER A 11 4.32 26.34 -7.21
N VAL A 12 3.96 27.50 -7.74
CA VAL A 12 4.30 27.94 -9.10
C VAL A 12 4.86 29.35 -9.13
N GLN A 13 5.81 29.57 -10.04
CA GLN A 13 6.34 30.88 -10.39
C GLN A 13 6.18 31.10 -11.89
N LEU A 14 5.85 32.33 -12.26
CA LEU A 14 5.76 32.74 -13.64
C LEU A 14 7.09 33.40 -14.05
N GLU A 15 7.71 32.89 -15.10
CA GLU A 15 8.83 33.53 -15.79
C GLU A 15 8.30 34.25 -17.03
N ASN A 16 8.84 35.43 -17.32
CA ASN A 16 8.35 36.32 -18.38
C ASN A 16 6.88 36.72 -18.19
N ALA A 17 6.52 37.15 -16.97
CA ALA A 17 5.16 37.57 -16.67
C ALA A 17 4.73 38.86 -17.42
N THR A 18 5.67 39.59 -18.02
CA THR A 18 5.41 40.71 -18.94
C THR A 18 5.71 40.30 -20.36
N LEU A 19 4.70 40.37 -21.21
CA LEU A 19 4.80 40.04 -22.63
C LEU A 19 4.63 41.27 -23.49
N HIS A 20 5.35 41.37 -24.62
CA HIS A 20 5.31 42.51 -25.52
C HIS A 20 4.72 42.12 -26.89
N ILE A 21 3.70 42.87 -27.30
CA ILE A 21 3.20 42.83 -28.69
C ILE A 21 3.80 44.03 -29.42
N LYS A 22 4.61 43.74 -30.44
CA LYS A 22 5.27 44.79 -31.23
C LYS A 22 4.25 45.52 -32.10
N LYS A 23 4.59 46.77 -32.46
CA LYS A 23 3.78 47.58 -33.36
C LYS A 23 3.57 46.80 -34.70
N GLY A 24 2.29 46.65 -35.05
CA GLY A 24 1.88 45.95 -36.27
C GLY A 24 1.67 44.44 -36.09
N GLU A 25 1.96 43.91 -34.89
CA GLU A 25 1.73 42.52 -34.57
C GLU A 25 0.46 42.34 -33.73
N TYR A 26 -0.10 41.13 -33.74
CA TYR A 26 -1.29 40.76 -33.02
C TYR A 26 -0.99 39.78 -31.87
N ILE A 27 0.19 39.21 -31.85
CA ILE A 27 0.62 38.17 -30.93
C ILE A 27 2.00 38.55 -30.38
N SER A 28 2.22 38.29 -29.09
CA SER A 28 3.56 38.37 -28.50
C SER A 28 4.48 37.29 -29.08
N ALA A 29 5.70 37.67 -29.41
CA ALA A 29 6.77 36.69 -29.70
C ALA A 29 7.32 36.04 -28.44
N ASP A 30 7.11 36.68 -27.27
CA ASP A 30 7.52 36.15 -25.98
C ASP A 30 6.51 35.12 -25.47
N SER A 31 7.00 34.14 -24.75
CA SER A 31 6.18 33.11 -24.12
C SER A 31 6.19 33.23 -22.61
N LEU A 32 5.03 33.13 -22.00
CA LEU A 32 4.90 32.95 -20.56
C LEU A 32 5.37 31.52 -20.20
N LYS A 33 6.24 31.41 -19.21
CA LYS A 33 6.68 30.13 -18.69
C LYS A 33 6.20 29.93 -17.25
N VAL A 34 5.82 28.71 -16.93
CA VAL A 34 5.38 28.30 -15.60
C VAL A 34 6.43 27.35 -15.02
N HIS A 35 7.02 27.71 -13.90
CA HIS A 35 7.94 26.87 -13.15
C HIS A 35 7.27 26.33 -11.90
N TYR A 36 7.41 25.04 -11.66
CA TYR A 36 6.97 24.41 -10.43
C TYR A 36 8.10 24.47 -9.42
N THR A 37 7.84 25.06 -8.27
CA THR A 37 8.83 25.23 -7.20
C THR A 37 8.82 24.08 -6.19
N ASP A 38 7.70 23.35 -6.10
CA ASP A 38 7.56 22.21 -5.23
C ASP A 38 6.66 21.15 -5.90
N MET A 39 7.27 20.06 -6.34
CA MET A 39 6.57 18.94 -6.97
C MET A 39 5.82 18.05 -5.95
N THR A 40 6.11 18.20 -4.64
CA THR A 40 5.41 17.43 -3.60
C THR A 40 3.93 17.83 -3.49
N GLU A 41 3.56 19.01 -3.96
CA GLU A 41 2.15 19.45 -4.01
C GLU A 41 1.29 18.47 -4.82
N PHE A 42 1.84 17.86 -5.89
CA PHE A 42 1.14 16.85 -6.69
C PHE A 42 0.99 15.50 -5.99
N GLN A 43 1.69 15.30 -4.88
CA GLN A 43 1.65 14.07 -4.05
C GLN A 43 0.55 14.12 -2.99
N SER A 44 -0.13 15.27 -2.84
CA SER A 44 -1.11 15.49 -1.77
C SER A 44 -2.44 14.74 -1.94
N GLY A 45 -2.57 13.90 -2.97
CA GLY A 45 -3.75 13.09 -3.23
C GLY A 45 -4.90 13.81 -3.94
N ALA A 46 -4.74 15.07 -4.31
CA ALA A 46 -5.69 15.73 -5.19
C ALA A 46 -5.54 15.20 -6.62
N GLU A 47 -6.66 14.82 -7.24
CA GLU A 47 -6.63 14.26 -8.60
C GLU A 47 -6.52 15.34 -9.68
N ASN A 48 -7.01 16.56 -9.40
CA ASN A 48 -7.08 17.62 -10.38
C ASN A 48 -6.61 18.96 -9.78
N TYR A 49 -5.75 19.63 -10.51
CA TYR A 49 -5.20 20.94 -10.12
C TYR A 49 -5.59 22.00 -11.12
N LEU A 50 -5.72 23.23 -10.65
CA LEU A 50 -6.06 24.41 -11.43
C LEU A 50 -5.05 25.51 -11.18
N LEU A 51 -4.52 26.09 -12.24
CA LEU A 51 -3.74 27.32 -12.22
C LEU A 51 -4.45 28.39 -13.02
N PRO A 52 -5.11 29.38 -12.37
CA PRO A 52 -5.67 30.54 -13.04
C PRO A 52 -4.55 31.54 -13.37
N ILE A 53 -4.51 32.01 -14.60
CA ILE A 53 -3.60 33.06 -15.04
C ILE A 53 -4.47 34.22 -15.61
N ALA A 54 -4.22 35.43 -15.16
CA ALA A 54 -4.97 36.61 -15.58
C ALA A 54 -4.04 37.72 -16.07
N ILE A 55 -4.48 38.46 -17.04
CA ILE A 55 -3.86 39.75 -17.41
C ILE A 55 -4.31 40.75 -16.34
N THR A 56 -3.36 41.30 -15.59
CA THR A 56 -3.62 42.25 -14.50
C THR A 56 -3.41 43.71 -14.90
N SER A 57 -2.54 43.94 -15.88
CA SER A 57 -2.31 45.29 -16.41
C SER A 57 -1.97 45.22 -17.90
N ILE A 58 -2.23 46.32 -18.58
CA ILE A 58 -1.81 46.52 -19.97
C ILE A 58 -1.35 47.97 -20.12
N GLU A 59 -0.24 48.13 -20.81
CA GLU A 59 0.30 49.44 -21.13
C GLU A 59 0.31 49.63 -22.66
N GLY A 60 -0.12 50.78 -23.13
CA GLY A 60 -0.14 51.09 -24.55
C GLY A 60 -1.30 52.06 -24.89
N SER A 61 -1.05 52.95 -25.87
CA SER A 61 -2.07 53.89 -26.29
C SER A 61 -3.24 53.18 -26.96
N GLY A 62 -4.44 53.35 -26.40
CA GLY A 62 -5.65 52.72 -26.90
C GLY A 62 -5.83 51.25 -26.58
N ALA A 63 -4.95 50.69 -25.75
CA ALA A 63 -5.07 49.30 -25.31
C ALA A 63 -5.95 49.18 -24.05
N SER A 64 -6.74 48.13 -23.97
CA SER A 64 -7.57 47.84 -22.80
C SER A 64 -7.64 46.30 -22.56
N ILE A 65 -7.84 45.93 -21.31
CA ILE A 65 -8.05 44.52 -20.93
C ILE A 65 -9.47 44.13 -21.33
N SER A 66 -9.60 43.05 -22.10
CA SER A 66 -10.91 42.52 -22.47
C SER A 66 -11.51 41.64 -21.36
N GLU A 67 -12.80 41.28 -21.50
CA GLU A 67 -13.50 40.37 -20.59
C GLU A 67 -12.83 38.96 -20.57
N ASN A 68 -12.24 38.52 -21.69
CA ASN A 68 -11.52 37.25 -21.80
C ASN A 68 -10.04 37.37 -21.40
N SER A 69 -9.78 37.99 -20.23
CA SER A 69 -8.44 38.26 -19.72
C SER A 69 -7.89 37.16 -18.82
N LYS A 70 -8.60 36.05 -18.70
CA LYS A 70 -8.20 34.91 -17.83
C LYS A 70 -8.15 33.61 -18.61
N ILE A 71 -7.14 32.83 -18.32
CA ILE A 71 -7.06 31.43 -18.73
C ILE A 71 -6.92 30.52 -17.52
N TYR A 72 -7.35 29.30 -17.68
CA TYR A 72 -7.29 28.28 -16.64
C TYR A 72 -6.51 27.09 -17.19
N LEU A 73 -5.34 26.84 -16.62
CA LEU A 73 -4.58 25.64 -16.90
C LEU A 73 -5.02 24.56 -15.94
N THR A 74 -5.47 23.43 -16.47
CA THR A 74 -5.89 22.28 -15.67
C THR A 74 -4.85 21.19 -15.80
N PHE A 75 -4.50 20.59 -14.67
CA PHE A 75 -3.56 19.49 -14.60
C PHE A 75 -4.26 18.35 -13.88
N SER A 76 -4.23 17.17 -14.47
CA SER A 76 -4.60 15.95 -13.78
C SER A 76 -3.33 15.33 -13.21
N SER A 77 -3.36 14.98 -11.92
CA SER A 77 -2.26 14.24 -11.34
C SER A 77 -2.22 12.86 -11.99
N ILE A 78 -1.14 12.57 -12.69
CA ILE A 78 -0.81 11.22 -13.16
C ILE A 78 0.07 10.51 -12.12
N TYR A 79 0.22 11.09 -10.93
CA TYR A 79 0.99 10.49 -9.87
C TYR A 79 0.27 9.22 -9.42
N LYS A 80 0.79 8.10 -9.88
CA LYS A 80 0.33 6.80 -9.41
C LYS A 80 1.06 6.49 -8.12
N VAL A 81 0.31 6.35 -7.05
CA VAL A 81 0.85 5.81 -5.80
C VAL A 81 1.14 4.32 -6.03
N ASN A 82 2.38 3.92 -5.82
CA ASN A 82 2.77 2.51 -5.87
C ASN A 82 2.24 1.83 -4.62
N THR A 83 1.10 1.16 -4.73
CA THR A 83 0.46 0.61 -3.54
C THR A 83 1.01 -0.78 -3.22
N VAL A 84 1.28 -0.99 -1.93
CA VAL A 84 1.67 -2.29 -1.40
C VAL A 84 0.44 -3.02 -0.90
N THR A 85 0.24 -4.24 -1.38
CA THR A 85 -0.88 -5.10 -0.99
C THR A 85 -0.39 -6.34 -0.26
N MET A 86 -1.24 -6.81 0.65
CA MET A 86 -1.07 -8.11 1.29
C MET A 86 -1.43 -9.24 0.32
N GLY A 87 -0.65 -10.30 0.33
CA GLY A 87 -0.93 -11.52 -0.42
C GLY A 87 -2.10 -12.32 0.16
N ALA A 88 -2.38 -13.44 -0.48
CA ALA A 88 -3.49 -14.29 -0.08
C ALA A 88 -3.29 -14.91 1.31
N SER A 89 -4.39 -15.06 2.03
CA SER A 89 -4.45 -15.85 3.27
C SER A 89 -3.99 -17.27 3.04
N LYS A 90 -3.35 -17.87 4.04
CA LYS A 90 -2.80 -19.24 3.97
C LYS A 90 -3.42 -20.11 5.04
N SER A 91 -3.50 -21.39 4.75
CA SER A 91 -3.96 -22.40 5.70
C SER A 91 -2.95 -23.53 5.75
N MET A 92 -2.67 -24.03 6.96
CA MET A 92 -1.82 -25.19 7.19
C MET A 92 -2.45 -26.11 8.24
N ASN A 93 -2.19 -27.39 8.09
CA ASN A 93 -2.59 -28.37 9.09
C ASN A 93 -1.45 -28.56 10.09
N LEU A 94 -1.77 -28.54 11.36
CA LEU A 94 -0.90 -28.94 12.46
C LEU A 94 -1.15 -30.42 12.72
N GLU A 95 -0.22 -31.27 12.33
CA GLU A 95 -0.35 -32.73 12.44
C GLU A 95 0.04 -33.20 13.84
N TYR A 96 -0.91 -33.84 14.52
CA TYR A 96 -0.71 -34.43 15.84
C TYR A 96 -0.53 -35.93 15.71
N GLU A 97 0.61 -36.45 16.18
CA GLU A 97 0.98 -37.84 16.12
C GLU A 97 1.77 -38.21 17.38
N ASN A 98 1.50 -39.41 17.95
CA ASN A 98 2.22 -39.96 19.09
C ASN A 98 2.33 -39.01 20.31
N GLY A 99 1.29 -38.22 20.57
CA GLY A 99 1.24 -37.31 21.72
C GLY A 99 1.84 -35.94 21.52
N GLY A 100 2.16 -35.54 20.29
CA GLY A 100 2.71 -34.23 20.00
C GLY A 100 2.46 -33.76 18.55
N PHE A 101 2.62 -32.44 18.32
CA PHE A 101 2.58 -31.88 16.98
C PHE A 101 3.93 -32.08 16.28
N THR A 102 3.90 -32.61 15.05
CA THR A 102 5.10 -33.03 14.33
C THR A 102 5.60 -32.05 13.29
N ASN A 103 4.75 -31.13 12.83
CA ASN A 103 5.05 -30.19 11.75
C ASN A 103 4.99 -28.72 12.11
N LEU A 104 4.82 -28.38 13.39
CA LEU A 104 4.95 -27.01 13.87
C LEU A 104 6.43 -26.75 14.18
N THR A 105 7.05 -25.91 13.38
CA THR A 105 8.44 -25.48 13.56
C THR A 105 8.53 -24.23 14.39
N GLU A 106 9.68 -23.97 15.02
CA GLU A 106 9.90 -22.73 15.79
C GLU A 106 9.88 -21.46 14.90
N ARG A 107 10.05 -21.64 13.59
CA ARG A 107 10.09 -20.54 12.61
C ARG A 107 9.32 -20.90 11.34
N LEU A 108 8.47 -20.00 10.89
CA LEU A 108 7.69 -20.12 9.65
C LEU A 108 7.99 -18.94 8.72
N GLU A 109 8.51 -19.20 7.54
CA GLU A 109 8.66 -18.21 6.48
C GLU A 109 7.39 -18.12 5.64
N LEU A 110 6.96 -16.88 5.38
CA LEU A 110 5.78 -16.57 4.58
C LEU A 110 6.22 -16.02 3.24
N GLU A 111 6.07 -16.82 2.20
CA GLU A 111 6.39 -16.38 0.83
C GLU A 111 5.24 -15.57 0.22
N ASN A 112 5.62 -14.60 -0.61
CA ASN A 112 4.69 -13.79 -1.41
C ASN A 112 3.62 -13.07 -0.58
N MET A 113 3.98 -12.63 0.64
CA MET A 113 3.05 -11.94 1.53
C MET A 113 2.83 -10.47 1.16
N LEU A 114 3.76 -9.85 0.45
CA LEU A 114 3.72 -8.43 0.12
C LEU A 114 4.11 -8.22 -1.34
N THR A 115 3.34 -7.38 -2.02
CA THR A 115 3.61 -7.04 -3.42
C THR A 115 3.25 -5.58 -3.67
N ALA A 116 4.15 -4.85 -4.34
CA ALA A 116 3.87 -3.53 -4.89
C ALA A 116 3.27 -3.64 -6.30
N ASP A 117 2.47 -2.66 -6.70
CA ASP A 117 1.80 -2.65 -8.02
C ASP A 117 2.80 -2.68 -9.17
N TRP A 118 3.95 -2.01 -9.01
CA TRP A 118 5.07 -2.03 -9.96
C TRP A 118 6.42 -1.99 -9.23
N ALA A 119 7.52 -2.09 -9.97
CA ALA A 119 8.86 -1.99 -9.42
C ALA A 119 9.05 -0.65 -8.69
N ALA A 120 9.53 -0.71 -7.47
CA ALA A 120 9.69 0.47 -6.63
C ALA A 120 10.70 1.46 -7.21
N ASP A 121 10.34 2.73 -7.28
CA ASP A 121 11.23 3.79 -7.76
C ASP A 121 12.30 4.16 -6.71
N ASP A 122 12.02 3.87 -5.44
CA ASP A 122 12.90 4.01 -4.28
C ASP A 122 12.57 2.92 -3.26
N ASP A 123 13.37 2.76 -2.20
CA ASP A 123 13.12 1.77 -1.16
C ASP A 123 11.76 2.04 -0.47
N ILE A 124 10.96 0.98 -0.30
CA ILE A 124 9.66 1.03 0.39
C ILE A 124 9.78 0.20 1.66
N ASN A 125 9.64 0.84 2.83
CA ASN A 125 9.61 0.18 4.13
C ASN A 125 8.16 -0.10 4.53
N ILE A 126 7.89 -1.33 4.95
CA ILE A 126 6.55 -1.80 5.27
C ILE A 126 6.56 -2.33 6.70
N SER A 127 5.69 -1.80 7.54
CA SER A 127 5.48 -2.30 8.91
C SER A 127 4.27 -3.22 8.94
N LEU A 128 4.42 -4.34 9.65
CA LEU A 128 3.41 -5.38 9.82
C LEU A 128 3.05 -5.49 11.30
N GLU A 129 1.79 -5.76 11.54
CA GLU A 129 1.25 -6.01 12.89
C GLU A 129 0.34 -7.23 12.89
N MET A 130 0.21 -7.87 14.05
CA MET A 130 -0.81 -8.87 14.32
C MET A 130 -2.00 -8.17 14.93
N ASP A 131 -3.19 -8.35 14.34
CA ASP A 131 -4.41 -7.72 14.86
C ASP A 131 -5.43 -8.76 15.32
N PRO A 132 -5.36 -9.20 16.60
CA PRO A 132 -6.30 -10.17 17.13
C PRO A 132 -7.76 -9.69 17.14
N SER A 133 -8.01 -8.39 17.06
CA SER A 133 -9.38 -7.84 17.04
C SER A 133 -10.20 -8.30 15.83
N LEU A 134 -9.52 -8.69 14.76
CA LEU A 134 -10.14 -9.16 13.50
C LEU A 134 -10.69 -10.60 13.60
N ILE A 135 -10.31 -11.37 14.62
CA ILE A 135 -10.69 -12.79 14.74
C ILE A 135 -12.20 -12.96 14.88
N GLY A 136 -12.84 -12.12 15.68
CA GLY A 136 -14.30 -12.18 15.88
C GLY A 136 -15.07 -11.98 14.58
N ALA A 137 -14.69 -10.99 13.78
CA ALA A 137 -15.30 -10.72 12.48
C ALA A 137 -15.03 -11.85 11.48
N TYR A 138 -13.81 -12.37 11.45
CA TYR A 138 -13.46 -13.52 10.60
C TYR A 138 -14.31 -14.74 10.94
N ASN A 139 -14.43 -15.11 12.22
CA ASN A 139 -15.22 -16.24 12.69
C ASN A 139 -16.70 -16.09 12.32
N ALA A 140 -17.26 -14.89 12.49
CA ALA A 140 -18.66 -14.62 12.17
C ALA A 140 -18.96 -14.81 10.67
N VAL A 141 -18.06 -14.35 9.79
CA VAL A 141 -18.22 -14.46 8.34
C VAL A 141 -18.05 -15.90 7.85
N ASN A 142 -17.13 -16.65 8.45
CA ASN A 142 -16.78 -18.00 7.98
C ASN A 142 -17.47 -19.13 8.75
N GLY A 143 -18.28 -18.82 9.77
CA GLY A 143 -18.94 -19.83 10.62
C GLY A 143 -17.94 -20.68 11.41
N THR A 144 -16.85 -20.08 11.86
CA THR A 144 -15.74 -20.75 12.56
C THR A 144 -15.59 -20.25 14.01
N ASN A 145 -14.78 -20.95 14.81
CA ASN A 145 -14.47 -20.59 16.19
C ASN A 145 -12.96 -20.60 16.41
N TYR A 146 -12.21 -20.00 15.47
CA TYR A 146 -10.75 -19.93 15.60
C TYR A 146 -10.34 -19.01 16.76
N VAL A 147 -9.26 -19.40 17.44
CA VAL A 147 -8.63 -18.61 18.49
C VAL A 147 -7.26 -18.11 18.03
N LEU A 148 -6.72 -17.10 18.70
CA LEU A 148 -5.40 -16.58 18.37
C LEU A 148 -4.33 -17.67 18.51
N MET A 149 -3.46 -17.79 17.51
CA MET A 149 -2.28 -18.68 17.62
C MET A 149 -1.36 -18.21 18.75
N PRO A 150 -1.15 -19.02 19.79
CA PRO A 150 -0.40 -18.62 20.97
C PRO A 150 1.11 -18.45 20.66
N ASN A 151 1.78 -17.67 21.51
CA ASN A 151 3.24 -17.55 21.55
C ASN A 151 3.89 -17.26 20.19
N THR A 152 3.23 -16.44 19.40
CA THR A 152 3.67 -16.05 18.05
C THR A 152 4.20 -14.63 18.04
N ALA A 153 5.32 -14.40 17.40
CA ALA A 153 5.89 -13.09 17.16
C ALA A 153 6.43 -12.97 15.73
N PHE A 154 6.58 -11.75 15.21
CA PHE A 154 7.39 -11.52 14.02
C PHE A 154 8.88 -11.63 14.39
N GLU A 155 9.66 -12.26 13.53
CA GLU A 155 11.13 -12.18 13.61
C GLU A 155 11.58 -10.73 13.31
N HIS A 156 10.96 -10.14 12.27
CA HIS A 156 11.08 -8.73 11.91
C HIS A 156 9.71 -8.20 11.54
N SER A 157 9.24 -7.19 12.25
CA SER A 157 7.95 -6.54 11.98
C SER A 157 8.01 -5.54 10.82
N THR A 158 9.21 -5.23 10.32
CA THR A 158 9.44 -4.33 9.19
C THR A 158 10.24 -5.04 8.12
N VAL A 159 9.79 -4.94 6.87
CA VAL A 159 10.47 -5.46 5.68
C VAL A 159 10.58 -4.38 4.62
N THR A 160 11.56 -4.51 3.73
CA THR A 160 11.83 -3.49 2.70
C THR A 160 11.71 -4.09 1.29
N ILE A 161 10.90 -3.44 0.45
CA ILE A 161 10.96 -3.63 -1.01
C ILE A 161 12.04 -2.68 -1.53
N LYS A 162 13.13 -3.24 -2.06
CA LYS A 162 14.24 -2.46 -2.59
C LYS A 162 13.88 -1.82 -3.92
N LYS A 163 14.51 -0.67 -4.19
CA LYS A 163 14.43 0.00 -5.50
C LYS A 163 14.62 -0.98 -6.65
N GLY A 164 13.71 -0.92 -7.62
CA GLY A 164 13.67 -1.82 -8.78
C GLY A 164 12.98 -3.16 -8.53
N ALA A 165 12.60 -3.48 -7.29
CA ALA A 165 11.86 -4.69 -6.94
C ALA A 165 10.35 -4.43 -6.78
N ARG A 166 9.56 -5.50 -6.81
CA ARG A 166 8.11 -5.47 -6.52
C ARG A 166 7.76 -6.20 -5.22
N THR A 167 8.67 -7.00 -4.71
CA THR A 167 8.48 -7.81 -3.50
C THR A 167 9.70 -7.64 -2.60
N PRO A 168 9.56 -7.79 -1.29
CA PRO A 168 10.71 -7.81 -0.39
C PRO A 168 11.66 -8.95 -0.74
N GLN A 169 12.96 -8.72 -0.60
CA GLN A 169 13.96 -9.79 -0.68
C GLN A 169 13.94 -10.67 0.56
N GLU A 170 13.73 -10.04 1.72
CA GLU A 170 13.55 -10.74 2.98
C GLU A 170 12.13 -11.25 3.08
N LYS A 171 11.98 -12.52 3.44
CA LYS A 171 10.66 -13.10 3.66
C LYS A 171 10.12 -12.63 5.00
N VAL A 172 8.82 -12.41 5.07
CA VAL A 172 8.15 -12.26 6.36
C VAL A 172 8.28 -13.57 7.12
N ALA A 173 8.81 -13.53 8.32
CA ALA A 173 9.00 -14.70 9.15
C ALA A 173 8.35 -14.54 10.52
N LEU A 174 7.73 -15.60 10.98
CA LEU A 174 7.13 -15.73 12.30
C LEU A 174 7.95 -16.70 13.14
N THR A 175 8.04 -16.41 14.43
CA THR A 175 8.62 -17.29 15.44
C THR A 175 7.52 -17.77 16.39
N PHE A 176 7.63 -19.03 16.83
CA PHE A 176 6.69 -19.69 17.72
C PHE A 176 7.45 -20.18 18.95
N SER A 177 7.50 -19.40 20.00
CA SER A 177 8.15 -19.81 21.26
C SER A 177 7.21 -20.71 22.06
N ASP A 178 7.67 -21.92 22.39
CA ASP A 178 6.88 -22.89 23.18
C ASP A 178 5.44 -23.13 22.65
N ALA A 179 5.20 -22.87 21.35
CA ALA A 179 3.86 -23.01 20.77
C ALA A 179 3.37 -24.46 20.82
N MET A 180 4.27 -25.44 20.69
CA MET A 180 3.90 -26.86 20.80
C MET A 180 3.26 -27.21 22.15
N ALA A 181 3.68 -26.58 23.23
CA ALA A 181 3.10 -26.78 24.56
C ALA A 181 1.76 -26.04 24.77
N ALA A 182 1.50 -25.03 23.94
CA ALA A 182 0.32 -24.16 24.07
C ALA A 182 -0.80 -24.49 23.07
N VAL A 183 -0.51 -25.31 22.04
CA VAL A 183 -1.49 -25.72 21.04
C VAL A 183 -2.21 -26.99 21.49
N ASN A 184 -3.53 -26.99 21.43
CA ASN A 184 -4.38 -28.11 21.85
C ASN A 184 -4.97 -28.83 20.62
N LEU A 185 -4.98 -30.16 20.64
CA LEU A 185 -5.70 -30.95 19.65
C LEU A 185 -7.22 -30.66 19.76
N GLY A 186 -7.85 -30.45 18.61
CA GLY A 186 -9.28 -30.11 18.54
C GLY A 186 -9.57 -28.60 18.51
N GLU A 187 -8.59 -27.75 18.82
CA GLU A 187 -8.67 -26.32 18.61
C GLU A 187 -8.06 -25.93 17.25
N ASN A 188 -8.61 -24.93 16.60
CA ASN A 188 -8.07 -24.35 15.42
C ASN A 188 -7.67 -22.90 15.67
N TYR A 189 -6.58 -22.47 15.06
CA TYR A 189 -5.97 -21.20 15.37
C TYR A 189 -5.91 -20.31 14.14
N ILE A 190 -5.86 -19.01 14.38
CA ILE A 190 -5.76 -18.00 13.33
C ILE A 190 -4.81 -16.90 13.76
N LEU A 191 -4.09 -16.34 12.80
CA LEU A 191 -3.22 -15.19 13.00
C LEU A 191 -3.53 -14.14 11.92
N PRO A 192 -4.27 -13.08 12.25
CA PRO A 192 -4.47 -11.96 11.35
C PRO A 192 -3.20 -11.11 11.28
N ILE A 193 -2.67 -10.91 10.07
CA ILE A 193 -1.52 -10.05 9.81
C ILE A 193 -2.00 -8.87 8.99
N VAL A 194 -1.66 -7.66 9.41
CA VAL A 194 -2.04 -6.42 8.73
C VAL A 194 -0.82 -5.60 8.34
N ILE A 195 -0.93 -4.86 7.23
CA ILE A 195 0.00 -3.77 6.92
C ILE A 195 -0.42 -2.59 7.78
N SER A 196 0.41 -2.19 8.74
CA SER A 196 0.15 -1.04 9.61
C SER A 196 0.69 0.26 9.00
N GLU A 197 1.79 0.19 8.25
CA GLU A 197 2.41 1.36 7.67
C GLU A 197 3.18 1.04 6.38
N VAL A 198 3.19 1.98 5.44
CA VAL A 198 4.02 1.93 4.23
C VAL A 198 4.73 3.27 4.07
N ASN A 199 6.05 3.26 4.15
CA ASN A 199 6.92 4.43 4.04
C ASN A 199 7.82 4.31 2.81
N GLY A 200 7.70 5.26 1.89
CA GLY A 200 8.51 5.36 0.67
C GLY A 200 8.02 6.50 -0.20
N VAL A 201 8.90 7.04 -1.02
CA VAL A 201 8.52 8.11 -1.95
C VAL A 201 7.50 7.55 -2.96
N GLY A 202 6.32 8.12 -2.94
CA GLY A 202 5.24 7.67 -3.83
C GLY A 202 4.69 6.30 -3.55
N ALA A 203 4.91 5.76 -2.37
CA ALA A 203 4.34 4.52 -1.92
C ALA A 203 3.12 4.73 -1.01
N GLY A 204 2.25 3.75 -0.94
CA GLY A 204 1.06 3.80 -0.09
C GLY A 204 0.49 2.42 0.18
N ILE A 205 -0.48 2.37 1.07
CA ILE A 205 -1.19 1.15 1.43
C ILE A 205 -2.24 0.85 0.35
N GLY A 206 -2.24 -0.38 -0.15
CA GLY A 206 -3.19 -0.87 -1.16
C GLY A 206 -4.53 -1.29 -0.59
N LYS A 207 -5.37 -1.87 -1.43
CA LYS A 207 -6.73 -2.26 -1.04
C LYS A 207 -6.76 -3.48 -0.12
N THR A 208 -5.86 -4.43 -0.31
CA THR A 208 -5.76 -5.62 0.51
C THR A 208 -4.68 -5.42 1.55
N THR A 209 -5.08 -5.19 2.77
CA THR A 209 -4.18 -4.85 3.89
C THR A 209 -4.01 -5.99 4.89
N THR A 210 -4.81 -7.05 4.77
CA THR A 210 -4.90 -8.11 5.76
C THR A 210 -4.76 -9.48 5.11
N ALA A 211 -3.97 -10.35 5.72
CA ALA A 211 -3.95 -11.77 5.44
C ALA A 211 -4.18 -12.58 6.72
N TYR A 212 -4.81 -13.71 6.58
CA TYR A 212 -5.08 -14.62 7.67
C TYR A 212 -4.26 -15.89 7.48
N LEU A 213 -3.50 -16.25 8.51
CA LEU A 213 -2.87 -17.57 8.60
C LEU A 213 -3.75 -18.46 9.47
N VAL A 214 -4.28 -19.51 8.89
CA VAL A 214 -5.18 -20.44 9.57
C VAL A 214 -4.42 -21.74 9.84
N PHE A 215 -4.44 -22.18 11.09
CA PHE A 215 -3.83 -23.42 11.55
C PHE A 215 -4.93 -24.35 12.03
N ARG A 216 -5.04 -25.52 11.40
CA ARG A 216 -6.01 -26.55 11.75
C ARG A 216 -5.31 -27.70 12.41
N THR A 217 -5.74 -28.11 13.59
CA THR A 217 -5.21 -29.31 14.23
C THR A 217 -5.84 -30.55 13.61
N VAL A 218 -5.01 -31.51 13.22
CA VAL A 218 -5.44 -32.77 12.60
C VAL A 218 -4.72 -33.92 13.29
N GLU A 219 -5.48 -34.87 13.78
CA GLU A 219 -4.91 -36.12 14.34
C GLU A 219 -4.52 -37.06 13.20
N LYS A 220 -3.28 -37.52 13.22
CA LYS A 220 -2.74 -38.47 12.28
C LYS A 220 -2.88 -39.90 12.85
N LEU A 221 -3.80 -40.67 12.31
CA LEU A 221 -3.98 -42.05 12.72
C LEU A 221 -3.01 -42.95 11.96
N SER A 222 -2.08 -43.56 12.68
CA SER A 222 -1.26 -44.66 12.13
C SER A 222 -1.92 -46.01 12.44
N LEU A 223 -2.34 -46.70 11.40
CA LEU A 223 -2.80 -48.08 11.54
C LEU A 223 -1.61 -49.03 11.41
N SER A 224 -1.20 -49.65 12.50
CA SER A 224 -0.29 -50.81 12.46
C SER A 224 -1.11 -52.12 12.38
N VAL A 225 -0.88 -52.91 11.35
CA VAL A 225 -1.39 -54.30 11.31
C VAL A 225 -0.40 -55.16 12.09
N GLU A 226 -0.75 -55.53 13.32
CA GLU A 226 -0.03 -56.57 14.00
C GLU A 226 -0.21 -57.90 13.21
N ASN A 227 0.89 -58.52 12.81
CA ASN A 227 0.86 -59.87 12.30
C ASN A 227 0.38 -60.79 13.42
N VAL A 228 -0.89 -61.17 13.37
CA VAL A 228 -1.38 -62.28 14.20
C VAL A 228 -0.72 -63.56 13.64
N PRO A 229 0.12 -64.26 14.41
CA PRO A 229 0.66 -65.53 13.98
C PRO A 229 -0.47 -66.52 13.83
N VAL A 230 -0.52 -67.23 12.70
CA VAL A 230 -1.45 -68.30 12.39
C VAL A 230 -0.96 -69.61 13.07
#